data_6f6c011979b6084b52d099f441509c3e
#
_entry.id   6f6c011979b6084b52d099f441509c3e
#
_cell.length_a   1.000
_cell.length_b   1.000
_cell.length_c   1.000
_cell.angle_alpha   90.00
_cell.angle_beta   90.00
_cell.angle_gamma   90.00
#
_symmetry.space_group_name_H-M   'P 1'
#
loop_
_entity.id
_entity.type
_entity.pdbx_description
1 polymer ?
#
loop_
_entity_poly.entity_id
_entity_poly.type
_entity_poly.pdbx_seq_one_letter_code
_entity_poly.pdbx_strand_id
1 'polypeptide(L)'
;WSPALSERLRRDELNCGIRTSRGTYLFGTLFGGLYEAGADGRLLAVLSTENRLLNNSVMALAEDAQQNVWAALDRGLSLLLFCEGVDYHTYNKWAAGSLYDACRWQGKLLLATNQGVFAVDESRLATGVDPSDFRPVAGLSGQAWSFDLLDGRLYVSHNTGVTELRPDFSLVRRSDMGGYGLRRVKLGEKSRTYY
;
A
#
# COMPACT_ATOMS: atom_id res chain seq x y z
N TRP A 1 30.49 3.78 1.82
CA TRP A 1 29.35 3.28 1.01
C TRP A 1 29.26 1.75 1.15
N SER A 2 28.04 1.21 1.03
CA SER A 2 27.78 -0.22 1.22
C SER A 2 28.44 -1.08 0.13
N PRO A 3 29.31 -2.05 0.46
CA PRO A 3 29.85 -3.00 -0.53
C PRO A 3 28.74 -3.76 -1.28
N ALA A 4 27.68 -4.13 -0.56
CA ALA A 4 26.54 -4.85 -1.14
C ALA A 4 25.78 -4.01 -2.20
N LEU A 5 25.64 -2.71 -2.00
CA LEU A 5 25.06 -1.81 -3.01
C LEU A 5 25.98 -1.72 -4.23
N SER A 6 27.29 -1.55 -4.00
CA SER A 6 28.28 -1.46 -5.09
C SER A 6 28.32 -2.72 -5.94
N GLU A 7 28.17 -3.89 -5.33
CA GLU A 7 28.10 -5.17 -6.05
C GLU A 7 26.83 -5.27 -6.91
N ARG A 8 25.66 -4.86 -6.35
CA ARG A 8 24.39 -4.82 -7.10
C ARG A 8 24.48 -3.88 -8.30
N LEU A 9 24.96 -2.65 -8.09
CA LEU A 9 25.11 -1.65 -9.15
C LEU A 9 26.07 -2.11 -10.25
N ARG A 10 27.13 -2.86 -9.91
CA ARG A 10 28.04 -3.44 -10.88
C ARG A 10 27.39 -4.58 -11.66
N ARG A 11 26.71 -5.50 -10.96
CA ARG A 11 26.02 -6.64 -11.59
C ARG A 11 24.93 -6.18 -12.56
N ASP A 12 24.18 -5.16 -12.19
CA ASP A 12 23.03 -4.67 -12.94
C ASP A 12 23.40 -3.51 -13.89
N GLU A 13 24.69 -3.25 -14.07
CA GLU A 13 25.28 -2.24 -14.93
C GLU A 13 24.75 -0.82 -14.65
N LEU A 14 25.38 -0.15 -13.68
CA LEU A 14 25.10 1.26 -13.37
C LEU A 14 25.27 2.13 -14.63
N ASN A 15 24.21 2.85 -15.02
CA ASN A 15 24.20 3.70 -16.20
C ASN A 15 24.11 5.19 -15.87
N CYS A 16 23.30 5.58 -14.88
CA CYS A 16 23.11 6.97 -14.48
C CYS A 16 22.85 7.10 -12.98
N GLY A 17 22.96 8.33 -12.47
CA GLY A 17 22.66 8.59 -11.07
C GLY A 17 22.47 10.07 -10.80
N ILE A 18 21.64 10.39 -9.80
CA ILE A 18 21.44 11.74 -9.30
C ILE A 18 21.46 11.73 -7.76
N ARG A 19 21.84 12.88 -7.20
CA ARG A 19 21.56 13.21 -5.79
C ARG A 19 20.30 14.03 -5.76
N THR A 20 19.29 13.60 -5.02
CA THR A 20 18.03 14.32 -4.87
C THR A 20 18.17 15.48 -3.88
N SER A 21 17.31 16.47 -3.97
CA SER A 21 17.23 17.59 -3.02
C SER A 21 16.89 17.11 -1.60
N ARG A 22 16.28 15.93 -1.45
CA ARG A 22 16.00 15.27 -0.17
C ARG A 22 17.25 14.61 0.47
N GLY A 23 18.38 14.60 -0.21
CA GLY A 23 19.64 14.07 0.28
C GLY A 23 19.83 12.57 0.04
N THR A 24 18.93 11.89 -0.67
CA THR A 24 19.12 10.52 -1.14
C THR A 24 19.82 10.48 -2.50
N TYR A 25 20.30 9.30 -2.88
CA TYR A 25 20.87 9.03 -4.19
C TYR A 25 19.99 8.05 -4.94
N LEU A 26 19.77 8.32 -6.21
CA LEU A 26 19.10 7.41 -7.12
C LEU A 26 20.09 6.95 -8.19
N PHE A 27 20.15 5.65 -8.41
CA PHE A 27 21.04 4.99 -9.36
C PHE A 27 20.21 4.20 -10.37
N GLY A 28 20.23 4.62 -11.61
CA GLY A 28 19.63 3.89 -12.74
C GLY A 28 20.58 2.88 -13.31
N THR A 29 20.12 1.66 -13.51
CA THR A 29 20.90 0.54 -14.09
C THR A 29 20.29 0.07 -15.41
N LEU A 30 21.02 -0.73 -16.18
CA LEU A 30 20.51 -1.29 -17.43
C LEU A 30 19.62 -2.53 -17.22
N PHE A 31 19.84 -3.29 -16.13
CA PHE A 31 19.15 -4.58 -15.95
C PHE A 31 18.33 -4.69 -14.65
N GLY A 32 18.71 -3.96 -13.58
CA GLY A 32 18.11 -4.09 -12.26
C GLY A 32 17.07 -3.02 -11.91
N GLY A 33 16.84 -2.05 -12.78
CA GLY A 33 15.96 -0.93 -12.51
C GLY A 33 16.63 0.22 -11.78
N LEU A 34 15.94 0.82 -10.83
CA LEU A 34 16.35 1.98 -10.07
C LEU A 34 16.64 1.60 -8.61
N TYR A 35 17.77 2.04 -8.09
CA TYR A 35 18.18 1.86 -6.70
C TYR A 35 18.16 3.18 -5.97
N GLU A 36 17.44 3.28 -4.85
CA GLU A 36 17.50 4.41 -3.94
C GLU A 36 18.41 4.10 -2.76
N ALA A 37 19.31 5.01 -2.44
CA ALA A 37 20.22 4.88 -1.31
C ALA A 37 20.25 6.15 -0.46
N GLY A 38 20.40 5.99 0.85
CA GLY A 38 20.64 7.07 1.79
C GLY A 38 22.04 7.71 1.60
N ALA A 39 22.25 8.85 2.24
CA ALA A 39 23.53 9.55 2.24
C ALA A 39 24.69 8.70 2.83
N ASP A 40 24.36 7.74 3.67
CA ASP A 40 25.25 6.75 4.26
C ASP A 40 25.55 5.54 3.33
N GLY A 41 24.92 5.52 2.16
CA GLY A 41 25.03 4.43 1.19
C GLY A 41 24.18 3.19 1.52
N ARG A 42 23.30 3.26 2.51
CA ARG A 42 22.34 2.19 2.80
C ARG A 42 21.27 2.14 1.70
N LEU A 43 21.01 0.95 1.18
CA LEU A 43 19.92 0.73 0.24
C LEU A 43 18.56 0.98 0.93
N LEU A 44 17.75 1.89 0.38
CA LEU A 44 16.44 2.26 0.87
C LEU A 44 15.33 1.56 0.07
N ALA A 45 15.45 1.55 -1.27
CA ALA A 45 14.46 0.94 -2.15
C ALA A 45 15.10 0.42 -3.44
N VAL A 46 14.42 -0.53 -4.06
CA VAL A 46 14.68 -1.00 -5.42
C VAL A 46 13.37 -0.94 -6.20
N LEU A 47 13.39 -0.23 -7.31
CA LEU A 47 12.26 -0.10 -8.23
C LEU A 47 12.57 -0.83 -9.52
N SER A 48 11.74 -1.78 -9.88
CA SER A 48 11.90 -2.61 -11.08
C SER A 48 10.56 -2.88 -11.75
N THR A 49 10.53 -3.60 -12.83
CA THR A 49 9.30 -4.05 -13.49
C THR A 49 8.44 -4.95 -12.61
N GLU A 50 8.99 -5.51 -11.56
CA GLU A 50 8.22 -6.34 -10.61
C GLU A 50 7.37 -5.51 -9.66
N ASN A 51 7.71 -4.22 -9.46
CA ASN A 51 7.02 -3.42 -8.46
C ASN A 51 6.59 -2.01 -8.92
N ARG A 52 7.29 -1.30 -9.80
CA ARG A 52 6.90 0.10 -10.10
C ARG A 52 7.37 0.65 -11.44
N LEU A 53 8.40 0.11 -12.06
CA LEU A 53 8.91 0.63 -13.33
C LEU A 53 8.26 -0.07 -14.53
N LEU A 54 8.13 0.68 -15.61
CA LEU A 54 7.68 0.13 -16.90
C LEU A 54 8.78 -0.71 -17.58
N ASN A 55 10.05 -0.42 -17.27
CA ASN A 55 11.21 -1.12 -17.82
C ASN A 55 12.39 -1.00 -16.86
N ASN A 56 13.20 -2.05 -16.73
CA ASN A 56 14.38 -2.06 -15.85
C ASN A 56 15.56 -1.27 -16.38
N SER A 57 15.60 -0.96 -17.68
CA SER A 57 16.68 -0.22 -18.30
C SER A 57 16.46 1.28 -18.12
N VAL A 58 17.17 1.88 -17.16
CA VAL A 58 17.05 3.31 -16.81
C VAL A 58 18.14 4.08 -17.53
N MET A 59 17.76 4.96 -18.45
CA MET A 59 18.68 5.69 -19.34
C MET A 59 19.11 7.04 -18.76
N ALA A 60 18.19 7.74 -18.09
CA ALA A 60 18.47 9.03 -17.47
C ALA A 60 17.50 9.31 -16.33
N LEU A 61 17.94 10.19 -15.41
CA LEU A 61 17.16 10.64 -14.26
C LEU A 61 17.20 12.17 -14.18
N ALA A 62 16.09 12.80 -13.84
CA ALA A 62 16.00 14.21 -13.57
C ALA A 62 15.01 14.49 -12.44
N GLU A 63 15.41 15.35 -11.49
CA GLU A 63 14.52 15.84 -10.44
C GLU A 63 13.86 17.14 -10.90
N ASP A 64 12.54 17.27 -10.71
CA ASP A 64 11.79 18.48 -11.01
C ASP A 64 11.72 19.45 -9.81
N ALA A 65 11.14 20.63 -10.02
CA ALA A 65 10.99 21.64 -8.99
C ALA A 65 10.07 21.23 -7.83
N GLN A 66 9.24 20.21 -8.03
CA GLN A 66 8.36 19.60 -7.02
C GLN A 66 9.03 18.41 -6.31
N GLN A 67 10.34 18.19 -6.55
CA GLN A 67 11.13 17.09 -5.99
C GLN A 67 10.68 15.69 -6.46
N ASN A 68 9.90 15.60 -7.54
CA ASN A 68 9.63 14.34 -8.19
C ASN A 68 10.78 13.96 -9.12
N VAL A 69 10.97 12.69 -9.37
CA VAL A 69 12.03 12.23 -10.26
C VAL A 69 11.45 11.60 -11.53
N TRP A 70 11.87 12.13 -12.65
CA TRP A 70 11.60 11.61 -13.97
C TRP A 70 12.67 10.60 -14.35
N ALA A 71 12.27 9.37 -14.63
CA ALA A 71 13.16 8.30 -15.10
C ALA A 71 12.85 8.02 -16.57
N ALA A 72 13.76 8.38 -17.44
CA ALA A 72 13.74 7.95 -18.84
C ALA A 72 14.19 6.50 -18.91
N LEU A 73 13.39 5.64 -19.52
CA LEU A 73 13.65 4.22 -19.67
C LEU A 73 13.94 3.89 -21.14
N ASP A 74 14.54 2.74 -21.39
CA ASP A 74 14.72 2.27 -22.80
C ASP A 74 13.38 2.22 -23.54
N ARG A 75 12.30 1.89 -22.82
CA ARG A 75 10.93 1.97 -23.34
C ARG A 75 10.03 2.71 -22.36
N GLY A 76 9.79 3.99 -22.64
CA GLY A 76 8.87 4.82 -21.89
C GLY A 76 9.50 5.74 -20.87
N LEU A 77 8.64 6.35 -20.08
CA LEU A 77 8.98 7.33 -19.07
C LEU A 77 8.22 6.99 -17.78
N SER A 78 8.89 6.99 -16.65
CA SER A 78 8.28 6.84 -15.33
C SER A 78 8.45 8.12 -14.53
N LEU A 79 7.38 8.58 -13.89
CA LEU A 79 7.40 9.65 -12.91
C LEU A 79 7.33 9.04 -11.51
N LEU A 80 8.34 9.31 -10.71
CA LEU A 80 8.44 8.90 -9.32
C LEU A 80 7.96 10.08 -8.45
N LEU A 81 6.77 9.95 -7.89
CA LEU A 81 6.20 10.95 -6.99
C LEU A 81 6.69 10.66 -5.58
N PHE A 82 7.44 11.58 -5.02
CA PHE A 82 7.90 11.51 -3.64
C PHE A 82 7.04 12.45 -2.77
N CYS A 83 5.82 12.07 -2.52
CA CYS A 83 4.97 12.77 -1.57
C CYS A 83 5.36 12.37 -0.16
N GLU A 84 5.64 13.35 0.71
CA GLU A 84 5.83 13.08 2.13
C GLU A 84 4.60 12.37 2.70
N GLY A 85 4.82 11.24 3.37
CA GLY A 85 3.77 10.48 4.03
C GLY A 85 2.94 9.56 3.13
N VAL A 86 3.36 9.31 1.88
CA VAL A 86 2.73 8.32 0.99
C VAL A 86 3.73 7.26 0.60
N ASP A 87 3.53 6.05 1.10
CA ASP A 87 4.26 4.87 0.71
C ASP A 87 3.45 4.04 -0.30
N TYR A 88 4.08 3.68 -1.43
CA TYR A 88 3.46 2.82 -2.42
C TYR A 88 3.91 1.38 -2.22
N HIS A 89 2.98 0.50 -1.88
CA HIS A 89 3.21 -0.94 -1.79
C HIS A 89 2.50 -1.64 -2.94
N THR A 90 3.26 -2.23 -3.85
CA THR A 90 2.72 -3.04 -4.94
C THR A 90 3.07 -4.50 -4.72
N TYR A 91 2.06 -5.34 -4.57
CA TYR A 91 2.23 -6.77 -4.33
C TYR A 91 1.71 -7.58 -5.52
N ASN A 92 2.61 -8.02 -6.39
CA ASN A 92 2.26 -8.82 -7.57
C ASN A 92 1.73 -10.23 -7.25
N LYS A 93 1.88 -10.69 -6.00
CA LYS A 93 1.46 -12.02 -5.53
C LYS A 93 0.54 -11.92 -4.31
N TRP A 94 -0.36 -10.95 -4.30
CA TRP A 94 -1.32 -10.75 -3.22
C TRP A 94 -2.39 -11.82 -3.24
N ALA A 95 -2.38 -12.71 -2.23
CA ALA A 95 -3.34 -13.81 -2.12
C ALA A 95 -4.75 -13.36 -1.73
N ALA A 96 -4.91 -12.15 -1.20
CA ALA A 96 -6.20 -11.65 -0.75
C ALA A 96 -7.08 -11.08 -1.89
N GLY A 97 -6.60 -11.06 -3.13
CA GLY A 97 -7.36 -10.64 -4.31
C GLY A 97 -7.53 -9.13 -4.44
N SER A 98 -8.69 -8.69 -4.95
CA SER A 98 -8.98 -7.27 -5.15
C SER A 98 -9.30 -6.57 -3.84
N LEU A 99 -8.66 -5.42 -3.61
CA LEU A 99 -8.90 -4.53 -2.47
C LEU A 99 -10.04 -3.55 -2.79
N TYR A 100 -10.98 -3.40 -1.88
CA TYR A 100 -12.12 -2.49 -2.03
C TYR A 100 -12.08 -1.33 -1.03
N ASP A 101 -11.59 -1.57 0.20
CA ASP A 101 -11.53 -0.54 1.24
C ASP A 101 -10.46 -0.87 2.28
N ALA A 102 -10.04 0.16 3.03
CA ALA A 102 -9.07 0.02 4.10
C ALA A 102 -9.40 0.93 5.27
N CYS A 103 -9.18 0.47 6.49
CA CYS A 103 -9.32 1.32 7.67
C CYS A 103 -8.32 0.95 8.77
N ARG A 104 -8.06 1.91 9.66
CA ARG A 104 -7.30 1.68 10.89
C ARG A 104 -8.26 1.36 12.03
N TRP A 105 -8.01 0.25 12.73
CA TRP A 105 -8.82 -0.18 13.85
C TRP A 105 -7.98 -0.89 14.90
N GLN A 106 -8.02 -0.41 16.14
CA GLN A 106 -7.34 -1.02 17.30
C GLN A 106 -5.86 -1.38 17.03
N GLY A 107 -5.09 -0.43 16.46
CA GLY A 107 -3.67 -0.60 16.18
C GLY A 107 -3.36 -1.54 14.99
N LYS A 108 -4.36 -1.84 14.18
CA LYS A 108 -4.22 -2.63 12.96
C LYS A 108 -4.69 -1.86 11.73
N LEU A 109 -4.03 -2.09 10.60
CA LEU A 109 -4.59 -1.78 9.29
C LEU A 109 -5.44 -2.98 8.84
N LEU A 110 -6.70 -2.70 8.56
CA LEU A 110 -7.66 -3.66 8.01
C LEU A 110 -7.85 -3.40 6.52
N LEU A 111 -7.96 -4.47 5.74
CA LEU A 111 -8.20 -4.45 4.29
C LEU A 111 -9.45 -5.25 3.97
N ALA A 112 -10.42 -4.63 3.30
CA ALA A 112 -11.61 -5.29 2.77
C ALA A 112 -11.33 -5.75 1.33
N THR A 113 -11.50 -7.05 1.09
CA THR A 113 -11.14 -7.67 -0.20
C THR A 113 -12.23 -8.58 -0.71
N ASN A 114 -12.10 -9.07 -1.95
CA ASN A 114 -12.99 -10.09 -2.50
C ASN A 114 -12.83 -11.48 -1.85
N GLN A 115 -11.81 -11.68 -1.00
CA GLN A 115 -11.57 -12.94 -0.27
C GLN A 115 -11.91 -12.85 1.22
N GLY A 116 -12.15 -11.66 1.74
CA GLY A 116 -12.45 -11.40 3.15
C GLY A 116 -11.82 -10.14 3.69
N VAL A 117 -11.79 -10.05 5.00
CA VAL A 117 -11.07 -9.00 5.71
C VAL A 117 -9.72 -9.52 6.18
N PHE A 118 -8.67 -8.77 5.90
CA PHE A 118 -7.31 -9.06 6.33
C PHE A 118 -6.81 -7.95 7.25
N ALA A 119 -5.92 -8.28 8.17
CA ALA A 119 -5.35 -7.36 9.15
C ALA A 119 -3.84 -7.50 9.24
N VAL A 120 -3.15 -6.38 9.46
CA VAL A 120 -1.73 -6.31 9.83
C VAL A 120 -1.55 -5.30 10.95
N ASP A 121 -0.57 -5.54 11.84
CA ASP A 121 -0.25 -4.58 12.90
C ASP A 121 0.32 -3.28 12.31
N GLU A 122 -0.17 -2.12 12.74
CA GLU A 122 0.30 -0.81 12.26
C GLU A 122 1.79 -0.60 12.48
N SER A 123 2.35 -1.14 13.58
CA SER A 123 3.78 -1.07 13.85
C SER A 123 4.65 -1.67 12.75
N ARG A 124 4.11 -2.62 11.99
CA ARG A 124 4.80 -3.24 10.86
C ARG A 124 4.88 -2.31 9.62
N LEU A 125 3.95 -1.38 9.50
CA LEU A 125 3.89 -0.48 8.33
C LEU A 125 5.15 0.39 8.21
N ALA A 126 5.70 0.83 9.34
CA ALA A 126 6.90 1.67 9.37
C ALA A 126 8.19 0.92 8.95
N THR A 127 8.22 -0.40 9.10
CA THR A 127 9.39 -1.25 8.80
C THR A 127 9.31 -1.95 7.45
N GLY A 128 8.20 -1.76 6.75
CA GLY A 128 7.85 -2.49 5.53
C GLY A 128 6.98 -3.71 5.83
N VAL A 129 6.01 -3.96 4.97
CA VAL A 129 5.06 -5.08 5.08
C VAL A 129 5.23 -6.00 3.88
N ASP A 130 5.23 -7.29 4.15
CA ASP A 130 5.12 -8.34 3.13
C ASP A 130 3.65 -8.78 3.01
N PRO A 131 3.17 -9.24 1.84
CA PRO A 131 1.83 -9.81 1.70
C PRO A 131 1.49 -10.89 2.73
N SER A 132 2.48 -11.67 3.16
CA SER A 132 2.33 -12.71 4.17
C SER A 132 2.15 -12.20 5.60
N ASP A 133 2.37 -10.91 5.86
CA ASP A 133 2.11 -10.29 7.17
C ASP A 133 0.62 -10.08 7.43
N PHE A 134 -0.16 -9.95 6.37
CA PHE A 134 -1.60 -9.79 6.47
C PHE A 134 -2.28 -11.11 6.81
N ARG A 135 -3.02 -11.12 7.89
CA ARG A 135 -3.74 -12.30 8.38
C ARG A 135 -5.24 -12.14 8.18
N PRO A 136 -5.95 -13.19 7.76
CA PRO A 136 -7.40 -13.13 7.65
C PRO A 136 -8.04 -12.92 9.02
N VAL A 137 -9.03 -12.05 9.09
CA VAL A 137 -9.87 -11.87 10.28
C VAL A 137 -10.89 -13.01 10.32
N ALA A 138 -10.82 -13.83 11.37
CA ALA A 138 -11.69 -15.01 11.52
C ALA A 138 -13.17 -14.60 11.44
N GLY A 139 -13.96 -15.33 10.68
CA GLY A 139 -15.41 -15.12 10.51
C GLY A 139 -15.79 -14.00 9.50
N LEU A 140 -14.82 -13.35 8.87
CA LEU A 140 -15.05 -12.34 7.82
C LEU A 140 -14.46 -12.80 6.47
N SER A 141 -14.81 -14.00 6.04
CA SER A 141 -14.48 -14.54 4.72
C SER A 141 -15.54 -14.15 3.66
N GLY A 142 -15.15 -14.20 2.39
CA GLY A 142 -15.99 -13.77 1.25
C GLY A 142 -15.83 -12.29 0.96
N GLN A 143 -16.59 -11.76 0.00
CA GLN A 143 -16.44 -10.37 -0.43
C GLN A 143 -16.83 -9.39 0.69
N ALA A 144 -15.86 -8.61 1.17
CA ALA A 144 -16.03 -7.47 2.05
C ALA A 144 -15.87 -6.19 1.22
N TRP A 145 -16.85 -5.29 1.29
CA TRP A 145 -16.95 -4.13 0.41
C TRP A 145 -16.48 -2.83 1.05
N SER A 146 -16.84 -2.60 2.33
CA SER A 146 -16.51 -1.36 3.01
C SER A 146 -16.39 -1.52 4.52
N PHE A 147 -15.69 -0.56 5.10
CA PHE A 147 -15.66 -0.29 6.53
C PHE A 147 -16.37 1.02 6.83
N ASP A 148 -17.29 1.00 7.78
CA ASP A 148 -18.02 2.19 8.19
C ASP A 148 -17.89 2.38 9.71
N LEU A 149 -17.27 3.49 10.13
CA LEU A 149 -17.16 3.86 11.53
C LEU A 149 -18.35 4.75 11.94
N LEU A 150 -19.28 4.20 12.73
CA LEU A 150 -20.45 4.90 13.21
C LEU A 150 -20.53 4.82 14.73
N ASP A 151 -20.58 5.97 15.41
CA ASP A 151 -20.63 6.09 16.89
C ASP A 151 -19.55 5.28 17.60
N GLY A 152 -18.31 5.30 17.07
CA GLY A 152 -17.18 4.58 17.64
C GLY A 152 -17.23 3.06 17.45
N ARG A 153 -18.14 2.55 16.62
CA ARG A 153 -18.26 1.13 16.25
C ARG A 153 -17.90 0.92 14.81
N LEU A 154 -17.09 -0.08 14.55
CA LEU A 154 -16.70 -0.45 13.19
C LEU A 154 -17.66 -1.50 12.62
N TYR A 155 -18.20 -1.20 11.46
CA TYR A 155 -19.05 -2.11 10.69
C TYR A 155 -18.33 -2.54 9.42
N VAL A 156 -18.47 -3.80 9.07
CA VAL A 156 -18.00 -4.39 7.84
C VAL A 156 -19.21 -4.77 6.98
N SER A 157 -19.33 -4.14 5.83
CA SER A 157 -20.34 -4.50 4.83
C SER A 157 -19.78 -5.57 3.90
N HIS A 158 -20.50 -6.65 3.72
CA HIS A 158 -20.07 -7.78 2.90
C HIS A 158 -21.24 -8.42 2.13
N ASN A 159 -20.93 -9.30 1.17
CA ASN A 159 -21.91 -9.89 0.26
C ASN A 159 -23.02 -10.68 0.96
N THR A 160 -22.79 -11.16 2.18
CA THR A 160 -23.79 -11.91 2.95
C THR A 160 -24.40 -11.09 4.09
N GLY A 161 -24.02 -9.83 4.28
CA GLY A 161 -24.64 -8.95 5.29
C GLY A 161 -23.75 -7.86 5.84
N VAL A 162 -24.09 -7.38 7.03
CA VAL A 162 -23.34 -6.38 7.79
C VAL A 162 -22.95 -6.94 9.14
N THR A 163 -21.69 -6.83 9.49
CA THR A 163 -21.13 -7.32 10.76
C THR A 163 -20.44 -6.18 11.50
N GLU A 164 -20.71 -6.01 12.77
CA GLU A 164 -19.93 -5.14 13.65
C GLU A 164 -18.67 -5.89 14.08
N LEU A 165 -17.51 -5.28 13.84
CA LEU A 165 -16.22 -5.74 14.35
C LEU A 165 -15.88 -4.96 15.63
N ARG A 166 -15.92 -5.65 16.77
CA ARG A 166 -15.64 -5.04 18.07
C ARG A 166 -14.13 -4.81 18.30
N PRO A 167 -13.77 -3.99 19.30
CA PRO A 167 -12.36 -3.73 19.62
C PRO A 167 -11.53 -4.98 19.98
N ASP A 168 -12.16 -6.01 20.49
CA ASP A 168 -11.56 -7.33 20.82
C ASP A 168 -11.55 -8.30 19.62
N PHE A 169 -11.93 -7.81 18.43
CA PHE A 169 -12.09 -8.58 17.21
C PHE A 169 -13.21 -9.64 17.24
N SER A 170 -14.08 -9.61 18.25
CA SER A 170 -15.32 -10.37 18.21
C SER A 170 -16.31 -9.77 17.22
N LEU A 171 -17.17 -10.61 16.67
CA LEU A 171 -18.12 -10.26 15.62
C LEU A 171 -19.56 -10.26 16.12
N VAL A 172 -20.32 -9.26 15.72
CA VAL A 172 -21.77 -9.21 15.96
C VAL A 172 -22.49 -8.99 14.65
N ARG A 173 -23.24 -9.99 14.21
CA ARG A 173 -24.09 -9.88 13.01
C ARG A 173 -25.15 -8.82 13.21
N ARG A 174 -25.29 -7.89 12.26
CA ARG A 174 -26.24 -6.80 12.29
C ARG A 174 -27.30 -6.90 11.20
N SER A 175 -26.96 -7.47 10.06
CA SER A 175 -27.87 -7.71 8.95
C SER A 175 -27.48 -8.98 8.21
N ASP A 176 -28.47 -9.73 7.73
CA ASP A 176 -28.26 -10.87 6.83
C ASP A 176 -28.45 -10.49 5.35
N MET A 177 -28.79 -9.23 5.09
CA MET A 177 -28.83 -8.69 3.73
C MET A 177 -27.47 -8.12 3.39
N GLY A 178 -26.92 -8.52 2.25
CA GLY A 178 -25.67 -7.96 1.73
C GLY A 178 -25.75 -6.44 1.61
N GLY A 179 -24.67 -5.76 1.99
CA GLY A 179 -24.56 -4.31 1.96
C GLY A 179 -23.25 -3.83 1.35
N TYR A 180 -23.27 -2.67 0.71
CA TYR A 180 -22.10 -2.04 0.09
C TYR A 180 -21.56 -0.86 0.90
N GLY A 181 -22.18 -0.53 2.02
CA GLY A 181 -21.80 0.54 2.93
C GLY A 181 -22.98 0.99 3.78
N LEU A 182 -22.68 1.59 4.92
CA LEU A 182 -23.68 2.14 5.81
C LEU A 182 -23.71 3.65 5.71
N ARG A 183 -24.92 4.21 5.76
CA ARG A 183 -25.10 5.66 5.85
C ARG A 183 -26.09 6.00 6.96
N ARG A 184 -25.72 6.96 7.77
CA ARG A 184 -26.64 7.54 8.72
C ARG A 184 -27.31 8.75 8.11
N VAL A 185 -28.63 8.75 8.07
CA VAL A 185 -29.44 9.88 7.61
C VAL A 185 -30.16 10.48 8.82
N LYS A 186 -30.01 11.80 9.01
CA LYS A 186 -30.71 12.56 10.03
C LYS A 186 -32.00 13.11 9.40
N LEU A 187 -33.15 12.68 9.91
CA LEU A 187 -34.47 13.10 9.46
C LEU A 187 -35.17 13.86 10.63
N GLY A 188 -34.99 15.19 10.68
CA GLY A 188 -35.41 16.00 11.80
C GLY A 188 -34.66 15.61 13.08
N GLU A 189 -35.38 15.33 14.17
CA GLU A 189 -34.78 14.86 15.42
C GLU A 189 -34.42 13.37 15.43
N LYS A 190 -34.91 12.61 14.44
CA LYS A 190 -34.67 11.17 14.35
C LYS A 190 -33.45 10.87 13.43
N SER A 191 -32.61 9.94 13.86
CA SER A 191 -31.51 9.41 13.07
C SER A 191 -31.79 7.95 12.70
N ARG A 192 -31.59 7.58 11.45
CA ARG A 192 -31.70 6.19 10.96
C ARG A 192 -30.42 5.80 10.23
N THR A 193 -30.00 4.55 10.42
CA THR A 193 -28.89 3.94 9.65
C THR A 193 -29.49 3.09 8.54
N TYR A 194 -28.98 3.27 7.33
CA TYR A 194 -29.36 2.51 6.14
C TYR A 194 -28.16 1.66 5.71
N TYR A 195 -28.46 0.48 5.19
CA TYR A 195 -27.50 -0.52 4.71
C TYR A 195 -27.43 -0.54 3.18
#